data_9f9532b9e1e3dc17823e62fcf88b82c9
#
_entry.id   9f9532b9e1e3dc17823e62fcf88b82c9
#
_cell.length_a   1.000
_cell.length_b   1.000
_cell.length_c   1.000
_cell.angle_alpha   90.00
_cell.angle_beta   90.00
_cell.angle_gamma   90.00
#
_symmetry.space_group_name_H-M   'P 1'
#
loop_
_entity.id
_entity.type
_entity.pdbx_description
1 polymer ?
#
loop_
_entity_poly.entity_id
_entity_poly.type
_entity_poly.pdbx_seq_one_letter_code
_entity_poly.pdbx_strand_id
1 'polypeptide(L)'
;MSYKAKLSDDAKKDIKEFNPAQQRQITSAIQKVSINPLPQNEGGLGKPLGNKQGKNLTGLCKIVLMKLGVRIVYKLIRTETVMEIIVIAARADDEVYDIANKRNQ
;
A
#
# COMPACT_ATOMS: atom_id res chain seq x y z
N MET A 1 2.73 -8.68 -14.73
CA MET A 1 2.40 -7.43 -15.46
C MET A 1 2.72 -6.23 -14.61
N SER A 2 3.56 -5.34 -15.14
CA SER A 2 3.99 -4.15 -14.39
C SER A 2 2.91 -3.06 -14.34
N TYR A 3 2.82 -2.42 -13.20
CA TYR A 3 1.97 -1.25 -12.99
C TYR A 3 2.86 -0.06 -12.67
N LYS A 4 2.37 1.14 -12.94
CA LYS A 4 3.08 2.35 -12.57
C LYS A 4 2.68 2.73 -11.13
N ALA A 5 3.66 2.80 -10.24
CA ALA A 5 3.39 3.20 -8.85
C ALA A 5 3.27 4.70 -8.75
N LYS A 6 2.21 5.16 -8.08
CA LYS A 6 2.00 6.59 -7.79
C LYS A 6 1.61 6.74 -6.34
N LEU A 7 2.12 7.77 -5.68
CA LEU A 7 1.72 8.09 -4.32
C LEU A 7 0.58 9.10 -4.38
N SER A 8 -0.48 8.85 -3.61
CA SER A 8 -1.52 9.85 -3.40
C SER A 8 -0.92 11.05 -2.65
N ASP A 9 -1.63 12.16 -2.60
CA ASP A 9 -1.16 13.33 -1.86
C ASP A 9 -0.94 12.99 -0.38
N ASP A 10 -1.83 12.19 0.20
CA ASP A 10 -1.67 11.75 1.59
C ASP A 10 -0.44 10.88 1.78
N ALA A 11 -0.19 9.94 0.86
CA ALA A 11 0.98 9.07 0.94
C ALA A 11 2.29 9.84 0.77
N LYS A 12 2.28 10.91 -0.05
CA LYS A 12 3.44 11.78 -0.19
C LYS A 12 3.79 12.46 1.13
N LYS A 13 2.78 12.83 1.90
CA LYS A 13 2.98 13.40 3.24
C LYS A 13 3.48 12.33 4.20
N ASP A 14 2.91 11.14 4.11
CA ASP A 14 3.30 10.01 4.98
C ASP A 14 4.79 9.70 4.86
N ILE A 15 5.29 9.59 3.63
CA ILE A 15 6.67 9.15 3.41
C ILE A 15 7.69 10.16 3.95
N LYS A 16 7.31 11.42 4.02
CA LYS A 16 8.19 12.47 4.55
C LYS A 16 8.45 12.33 6.04
N GLU A 17 7.65 11.57 6.76
CA GLU A 17 7.84 11.34 8.19
C GLU A 17 8.97 10.35 8.47
N PHE A 18 9.51 9.72 7.44
CA PHE A 18 10.59 8.74 7.57
C PHE A 18 11.92 9.38 7.18
N ASN A 19 13.02 8.86 7.75
CA ASN A 19 14.35 9.36 7.38
C ASN A 19 14.72 8.90 5.96
N PRO A 20 15.77 9.49 5.35
CA PRO A 20 16.11 9.14 3.96
C PRO A 20 16.38 7.65 3.71
N ALA A 21 17.03 6.97 4.66
CA ALA A 21 17.31 5.54 4.51
C ALA A 21 16.00 4.73 4.50
N GLN A 22 15.08 5.07 5.40
CA GLN A 22 13.76 4.42 5.46
C GLN A 22 12.95 4.70 4.19
N GLN A 23 12.99 5.93 3.70
CA GLN A 23 12.30 6.30 2.47
C GLN A 23 12.78 5.47 1.29
N ARG A 24 14.09 5.24 1.19
CA ARG A 24 14.66 4.41 0.13
C ARG A 24 14.16 2.96 0.22
N GLN A 25 14.10 2.42 1.44
CA GLN A 25 13.60 1.06 1.64
C GLN A 25 12.11 0.94 1.28
N ILE A 26 11.32 1.94 1.65
CA ILE A 26 9.89 1.99 1.33
C ILE A 26 9.71 2.05 -0.19
N THR A 27 10.44 2.94 -0.85
CA THR A 27 10.36 3.09 -2.30
C THR A 27 10.78 1.81 -3.03
N SER A 28 11.85 1.18 -2.56
CA SER A 28 12.30 -0.11 -3.14
C SER A 28 11.24 -1.19 -3.03
N ALA A 29 10.56 -1.27 -1.87
CA ALA A 29 9.51 -2.25 -1.67
C ALA A 29 8.32 -2.00 -2.59
N ILE A 30 7.94 -0.73 -2.77
CA ILE A 30 6.86 -0.36 -3.67
C ILE A 30 7.22 -0.74 -5.10
N GLN A 31 8.44 -0.43 -5.55
CA GLN A 31 8.88 -0.75 -6.90
C GLN A 31 8.93 -2.25 -7.14
N LYS A 32 9.38 -3.01 -6.15
CA LYS A 32 9.43 -4.47 -6.26
C LYS A 32 8.03 -5.06 -6.46
N VAL A 33 7.06 -4.59 -5.69
CA VAL A 33 5.68 -5.10 -5.79
C VAL A 33 5.02 -4.61 -7.08
N SER A 34 5.38 -3.42 -7.57
CA SER A 34 4.78 -2.84 -8.78
C SER A 34 5.02 -3.68 -10.04
N ILE A 35 5.98 -4.59 -10.00
CA ILE A 35 6.22 -5.50 -11.12
C ILE A 35 5.01 -6.41 -11.34
N ASN A 36 4.36 -6.81 -10.25
CA ASN A 36 3.12 -7.57 -10.31
C ASN A 36 2.31 -7.33 -9.04
N PRO A 37 1.58 -6.18 -8.94
CA PRO A 37 0.89 -5.79 -7.71
C PRO A 37 -0.50 -6.40 -7.56
N LEU A 38 -0.88 -7.32 -8.44
CA LEU A 38 -2.15 -8.02 -8.32
C LEU A 38 -2.22 -8.78 -6.99
N PRO A 39 -3.43 -9.01 -6.45
CA PRO A 39 -3.55 -9.82 -5.24
C PRO A 39 -2.96 -11.22 -5.43
N GLN A 40 -2.51 -11.83 -4.34
CA GLN A 40 -1.92 -13.17 -4.38
C GLN A 40 -2.86 -14.20 -4.99
N ASN A 41 -4.16 -14.08 -4.76
CA ASN A 41 -5.14 -14.99 -5.35
C ASN A 41 -5.29 -14.80 -6.87
N GLU A 42 -4.69 -13.76 -7.43
CA GLU A 42 -4.60 -13.56 -8.88
C GLU A 42 -3.17 -13.76 -9.39
N GLY A 43 -2.32 -14.35 -8.58
CA GLY A 43 -0.94 -14.65 -8.96
C GLY A 43 0.05 -13.52 -8.73
N GLY A 44 -0.33 -12.45 -8.06
CA GLY A 44 0.53 -11.31 -7.82
C GLY A 44 1.20 -11.32 -6.45
N LEU A 45 1.87 -10.22 -6.15
CA LEU A 45 2.63 -10.05 -4.90
C LEU A 45 1.82 -9.36 -3.79
N GLY A 46 0.63 -8.87 -4.11
CA GLY A 46 -0.18 -8.11 -3.16
C GLY A 46 -0.92 -8.97 -2.17
N LYS A 47 -0.98 -8.52 -0.92
CA LYS A 47 -1.77 -9.19 0.12
C LYS A 47 -3.12 -8.49 0.23
N PRO A 48 -4.22 -9.11 -0.22
CA PRO A 48 -5.53 -8.46 -0.20
C PRO A 48 -6.03 -8.29 1.23
N LEU A 49 -6.72 -7.18 1.49
CA LEU A 49 -7.25 -6.87 2.82
C LEU A 49 -8.66 -7.44 3.03
N GLY A 50 -9.53 -7.31 2.02
CA GLY A 50 -10.92 -7.76 2.14
C GLY A 50 -11.68 -6.98 3.20
N ASN A 51 -12.63 -7.66 3.86
CA ASN A 51 -13.38 -7.05 4.97
C ASN A 51 -12.63 -7.28 6.27
N LYS A 52 -12.35 -6.19 6.99
CA LYS A 52 -11.64 -6.24 8.26
C LYS A 52 -12.40 -5.43 9.30
N GLN A 53 -12.81 -6.07 10.39
CA GLN A 53 -13.44 -5.38 11.53
C GLN A 53 -14.62 -4.49 11.11
N GLY A 54 -15.45 -4.98 10.21
CA GLY A 54 -16.59 -4.23 9.73
C GLY A 54 -16.27 -3.18 8.67
N LYS A 55 -15.00 -3.04 8.28
CA LYS A 55 -14.57 -2.11 7.24
C LYS A 55 -14.46 -2.82 5.91
N ASN A 56 -15.03 -2.23 4.87
CA ASN A 56 -14.92 -2.78 3.53
C ASN A 56 -13.64 -2.27 2.87
N LEU A 57 -12.62 -3.10 2.90
CA LEU A 57 -11.31 -2.80 2.29
C LEU A 57 -11.08 -3.65 1.03
N THR A 58 -12.15 -4.16 0.45
CA THR A 58 -12.11 -4.96 -0.77
C THR A 58 -11.46 -4.15 -1.89
N GLY A 59 -10.55 -4.78 -2.60
CA GLY A 59 -9.81 -4.12 -3.68
C GLY A 59 -8.52 -3.46 -3.23
N LEU A 60 -8.27 -3.41 -1.92
CA LEU A 60 -7.02 -2.88 -1.39
C LEU A 60 -6.06 -4.01 -1.05
N CYS A 61 -4.77 -3.72 -1.21
CA CYS A 61 -3.70 -4.64 -0.84
C CYS A 61 -2.70 -3.95 0.06
N LYS A 62 -1.92 -4.74 0.81
CA LYS A 62 -0.87 -4.20 1.67
C LYS A 62 0.49 -4.79 1.35
N ILE A 63 1.51 -4.02 1.70
CA ILE A 63 2.91 -4.46 1.73
C ILE A 63 3.36 -4.26 3.16
N VAL A 64 3.99 -5.27 3.77
CA VAL A 64 4.49 -5.18 5.14
C VAL A 64 6.01 -5.22 5.11
N LEU A 65 6.62 -4.18 5.69
CA LEU A 65 8.07 -4.12 5.88
C LEU A 65 8.35 -4.44 7.34
N MET A 66 8.59 -5.71 7.62
CA MET A 66 8.70 -6.22 9.00
C MET A 66 9.76 -5.51 9.82
N LYS A 67 10.93 -5.30 9.23
CA LYS A 67 12.07 -4.69 9.96
C LYS A 67 11.80 -3.24 10.36
N LEU A 68 11.06 -2.51 9.55
CA LEU A 68 10.73 -1.12 9.84
C LEU A 68 9.41 -0.97 10.60
N GLY A 69 8.63 -2.04 10.69
CA GLY A 69 7.29 -1.95 11.25
C GLY A 69 6.35 -1.12 10.40
N VAL A 70 6.63 -0.98 9.11
CA VAL A 70 5.87 -0.13 8.20
C VAL A 70 4.88 -0.96 7.41
N ARG A 71 3.68 -0.42 7.25
CA ARG A 71 2.67 -1.01 6.38
C ARG A 71 2.30 -0.01 5.31
N ILE A 72 2.18 -0.51 4.08
CA ILE A 72 1.85 0.29 2.91
C ILE A 72 0.56 -0.28 2.34
N VAL A 73 -0.45 0.56 2.14
CA VAL A 73 -1.72 0.13 1.53
C VAL A 73 -1.85 0.79 0.17
N TYR A 74 -2.26 0.01 -0.81
CA TYR A 74 -2.46 0.51 -2.16
C TYR A 74 -3.72 -0.06 -2.79
N LYS A 75 -4.19 0.60 -3.84
CA LYS A 75 -5.26 0.12 -4.69
C LYS A 75 -4.79 0.08 -6.13
N LEU A 76 -5.44 -0.76 -6.93
CA LEU A 76 -5.14 -0.87 -8.35
C LEU A 76 -6.16 -0.11 -9.16
N ILE A 77 -5.68 0.75 -10.06
CA ILE A 77 -6.51 1.37 -11.07
C ILE A 77 -6.21 0.60 -12.35
N ARG A 78 -6.95 -0.49 -12.54
CA ARG A 78 -6.61 -1.48 -13.57
C ARG A 78 -6.73 -0.91 -14.99
N THR A 79 -7.67 0.00 -15.21
CA THR A 79 -7.85 0.62 -16.53
C THR A 79 -6.65 1.45 -16.96
N GLU A 80 -5.88 1.96 -15.98
CA GLU A 80 -4.72 2.81 -16.23
C GLU A 80 -3.41 2.11 -15.94
N THR A 81 -3.47 0.89 -15.44
CA THR A 81 -2.31 0.12 -15.00
C THR A 81 -1.50 0.90 -13.96
N VAL A 82 -2.22 1.49 -13.00
CA VAL A 82 -1.64 2.28 -11.92
C VAL A 82 -1.83 1.58 -10.58
N MET A 83 -0.75 1.57 -9.80
CA MET A 83 -0.75 1.11 -8.41
C MET A 83 -0.68 2.36 -7.55
N GLU A 84 -1.83 2.76 -6.98
CA GLU A 84 -1.90 3.99 -6.18
C GLU A 84 -1.67 3.69 -4.71
N ILE A 85 -0.59 4.25 -4.16
CA ILE A 85 -0.27 4.12 -2.75
C ILE A 85 -1.10 5.12 -1.96
N ILE A 86 -1.89 4.64 -1.00
CA ILE A 86 -2.80 5.50 -0.24
C ILE A 86 -2.41 5.69 1.22
N VAL A 87 -1.64 4.77 1.81
CA VAL A 87 -1.14 4.90 3.19
C VAL A 87 0.27 4.34 3.28
N ILE A 88 1.15 5.05 4.00
CA ILE A 88 2.46 4.55 4.41
C ILE A 88 2.60 4.90 5.89
N ALA A 89 2.56 3.91 6.78
CA ALA A 89 2.54 4.20 8.21
C ALA A 89 3.25 3.12 9.04
N ALA A 90 3.94 3.56 10.09
CA ALA A 90 4.57 2.68 11.08
C ALA A 90 3.60 2.52 12.25
N ARG A 91 2.46 1.87 12.00
CA ARG A 91 1.38 1.70 12.97
C ARG A 91 0.86 0.28 12.94
N ALA A 92 0.06 -0.09 13.93
CA ALA A 92 -0.59 -1.40 13.98
C ALA A 92 -1.59 -1.53 12.81
N ASP A 93 -1.88 -2.78 12.44
CA ASP A 93 -2.78 -3.07 11.32
C ASP A 93 -4.12 -2.34 11.45
N ASP A 94 -4.73 -2.37 12.64
CA ASP A 94 -6.04 -1.75 12.86
C ASP A 94 -6.05 -0.27 12.52
N GLU A 95 -5.00 0.44 12.96
CA GLU A 95 -4.89 1.88 12.70
C GLU A 95 -4.69 2.17 11.23
N VAL A 96 -3.86 1.35 10.57
CA VAL A 96 -3.57 1.51 9.14
C VAL A 96 -4.85 1.25 8.33
N TYR A 97 -5.63 0.24 8.72
CA TYR A 97 -6.87 -0.08 8.02
C TYR A 97 -7.92 1.02 8.21
N ASP A 98 -7.99 1.64 9.40
CA ASP A 98 -8.86 2.79 9.62
C ASP A 98 -8.50 3.95 8.70
N ILE A 99 -7.21 4.27 8.60
CA ILE A 99 -6.72 5.33 7.74
C ILE A 99 -7.03 5.03 6.28
N ALA A 100 -6.77 3.80 5.85
CA ALA A 100 -7.02 3.38 4.47
C ALA A 100 -8.50 3.47 4.13
N ASN A 101 -9.37 3.05 5.05
CA ASN A 101 -10.81 3.11 4.85
C ASN A 101 -11.28 4.55 4.66
N LYS A 102 -10.79 5.46 5.49
CA LYS A 102 -11.16 6.87 5.38
C LYS A 102 -10.66 7.51 4.09
N ARG A 103 -9.42 7.23 3.72
CA ARG A 103 -8.82 7.82 2.52
C ARG A 103 -9.40 7.26 1.22
N ASN A 104 -9.95 6.06 1.28
CA ASN A 104 -10.48 5.37 0.10
C ASN A 104 -11.94 5.72 -0.18
N GLN A 105 -12.56 6.55 0.63
CA GLN A 105 -13.94 6.96 0.42
C GLN A 105 -14.09 8.05 -0.61
#